data_36d34f0984c82098cc7a5599822f98c7
#
_entry.id   36d34f0984c82098cc7a5599822f98c7
#
_cell.length_a   1.000
_cell.length_b   1.000
_cell.length_c   1.000
_cell.angle_alpha   90.00
_cell.angle_beta   90.00
_cell.angle_gamma   90.00
#
_symmetry.space_group_name_H-M   'P 1'
#
loop_
_entity.id
_entity.type
_entity.pdbx_description
1 polymer ?
#
loop_
_entity_poly.entity_id
_entity_poly.type
_entity_poly.pdbx_seq_one_letter_code
_entity_poly.pdbx_strand_id
1 'polypeptide(L)'
;MRTNRRDRLAIISVMLSYAAKGVGKTELMYKVGLSSAQLDKYIPALVKSELLEVSNHTKRAQYKTTDKGRSFLDIFDALVRLLD
;
A
#
# COMPACT_ATOMS: atom_id res chain seq x y z
N MET A 1 -8.09 -22.21 -4.19
CA MET A 1 -7.09 -21.38 -4.83
C MET A 1 -6.38 -20.51 -3.82
N ARG A 2 -5.11 -20.42 -3.89
CA ARG A 2 -4.33 -19.63 -2.95
C ARG A 2 -3.80 -18.37 -3.59
N THR A 3 -3.69 -17.33 -2.79
CA THR A 3 -3.06 -16.09 -3.20
C THR A 3 -1.54 -16.30 -3.22
N ASN A 4 -0.91 -15.99 -4.31
CA ASN A 4 0.53 -16.11 -4.41
C ASN A 4 1.20 -14.77 -4.11
N ARG A 5 2.53 -14.76 -4.05
CA ARG A 5 3.30 -13.56 -3.74
C ARG A 5 3.06 -12.45 -4.75
N ARG A 6 2.87 -12.83 -5.99
CA ARG A 6 2.66 -11.90 -7.08
C ARG A 6 1.42 -11.06 -6.87
N ASP A 7 0.31 -11.72 -6.47
CA ASP A 7 -0.94 -11.01 -6.22
C ASP A 7 -0.78 -10.05 -5.04
N ARG A 8 -0.09 -10.51 -4.01
CA ARG A 8 0.13 -9.69 -2.84
C ARG A 8 0.98 -8.47 -3.14
N LEU A 9 2.05 -8.65 -3.93
CA LEU A 9 2.90 -7.54 -4.32
C LEU A 9 2.15 -6.54 -5.17
N ALA A 10 1.27 -7.01 -6.05
CA ALA A 10 0.45 -6.13 -6.87
C ALA A 10 -0.50 -5.30 -6.01
N ILE A 11 -1.13 -5.91 -5.02
CA ILE A 11 -2.01 -5.19 -4.10
C ILE A 11 -1.23 -4.12 -3.34
N ILE A 12 -0.06 -4.49 -2.82
CA ILE A 12 0.79 -3.55 -2.09
C ILE A 12 1.18 -2.37 -2.97
N SER A 13 1.56 -2.64 -4.23
CA SER A 13 1.95 -1.56 -5.14
C SER A 13 0.80 -0.59 -5.39
N VAL A 14 -0.42 -1.10 -5.55
CA VAL A 14 -1.58 -0.23 -5.73
C VAL A 14 -1.82 0.62 -4.48
N MET A 15 -1.73 0.00 -3.30
CA MET A 15 -1.91 0.74 -2.06
C MET A 15 -0.87 1.86 -1.93
N LEU A 16 0.40 1.56 -2.19
CA LEU A 16 1.46 2.54 -2.07
C LEU A 16 1.30 3.67 -3.10
N SER A 17 0.80 3.36 -4.28
CA SER A 17 0.54 4.37 -5.30
C SER A 17 -0.51 5.37 -4.84
N TYR A 18 -1.61 4.88 -4.27
CA TYR A 18 -2.67 5.75 -3.82
C TYR A 18 -2.32 6.52 -2.54
N ALA A 19 -1.39 6.00 -1.76
CA ALA A 19 -0.98 6.64 -0.52
C ALA A 19 0.18 7.61 -0.70
N ALA A 20 0.60 7.86 -1.93
CA ALA A 20 1.78 8.70 -2.20
C ALA A 20 1.72 10.08 -1.56
N LYS A 21 0.54 10.70 -1.56
CA LYS A 21 0.36 12.04 -1.01
C LYS A 21 -0.35 12.06 0.34
N GLY A 22 -0.61 10.87 0.87
CA GLY A 22 -1.35 10.75 2.12
C GLY A 22 -2.82 10.44 1.86
N VAL A 23 -3.36 9.48 2.60
CA VAL A 23 -4.71 9.02 2.38
C VAL A 23 -5.25 8.41 3.67
N GLY A 24 -6.56 8.61 3.92
CA GLY A 24 -7.22 7.95 5.03
C GLY A 24 -7.63 6.54 4.66
N LYS A 25 -7.99 5.75 5.67
CA LYS A 25 -8.34 4.34 5.47
C LYS A 25 -9.54 4.17 4.55
N THR A 26 -10.59 4.96 4.76
CA THR A 26 -11.81 4.84 3.98
C THR A 26 -11.56 5.12 2.50
N GLU A 27 -10.81 6.17 2.22
CA GLU A 27 -10.49 6.53 0.86
C GLU A 27 -9.64 5.45 0.21
N LEU A 28 -8.65 4.95 0.93
CA LEU A 28 -7.79 3.89 0.43
C LEU A 28 -8.59 2.64 0.13
N MET A 29 -9.53 2.31 0.99
CA MET A 29 -10.42 1.17 0.81
C MET A 29 -11.17 1.24 -0.51
N TYR A 30 -11.76 2.41 -0.80
CA TYR A 30 -12.49 2.60 -2.05
C TYR A 30 -11.59 2.53 -3.26
N LYS A 31 -10.44 3.17 -3.20
CA LYS A 31 -9.55 3.26 -4.36
C LYS A 31 -8.90 1.92 -4.70
N VAL A 32 -8.56 1.15 -3.69
CA VAL A 32 -7.91 -0.15 -3.90
C VAL A 32 -8.92 -1.26 -4.11
N GLY A 33 -10.14 -1.09 -3.60
CA GLY A 33 -11.17 -2.10 -3.74
C GLY A 33 -11.03 -3.23 -2.74
N LEU A 34 -10.44 -2.97 -1.60
CA LEU A 34 -10.31 -3.95 -0.53
C LEU A 34 -11.35 -3.70 0.55
N SER A 35 -11.69 -4.75 1.29
CA SER A 35 -12.55 -4.61 2.45
C SER A 35 -11.77 -4.02 3.62
N SER A 36 -12.50 -3.53 4.62
CA SER A 36 -11.89 -3.03 5.84
C SER A 36 -11.04 -4.11 6.51
N ALA A 37 -11.54 -5.35 6.54
CA ALA A 37 -10.82 -6.46 7.14
C ALA A 37 -9.51 -6.74 6.42
N GLN A 38 -9.49 -6.64 5.10
CA GLN A 38 -8.28 -6.84 4.33
C GLN A 38 -7.27 -5.73 4.58
N LEU A 39 -7.73 -4.49 4.64
CA LEU A 39 -6.84 -3.37 4.95
C LEU A 39 -6.25 -3.50 6.35
N ASP A 40 -7.02 -4.01 7.30
CA ASP A 40 -6.54 -4.22 8.65
C ASP A 40 -5.39 -5.22 8.72
N LYS A 41 -5.26 -6.06 7.71
CA LYS A 41 -4.12 -6.96 7.60
C LYS A 41 -2.93 -6.31 6.90
N TYR A 42 -3.19 -5.56 5.84
CA TYR A 42 -2.13 -4.97 5.04
C TYR A 42 -1.49 -3.75 5.69
N ILE A 43 -2.29 -2.85 6.23
CA ILE A 43 -1.78 -1.59 6.75
C ILE A 43 -0.75 -1.79 7.87
N PRO A 44 -1.04 -2.60 8.91
CA PRO A 44 -0.03 -2.79 9.96
C PRO A 44 1.26 -3.41 9.44
N ALA A 45 1.15 -4.35 8.49
CA ALA A 45 2.33 -4.98 7.92
C ALA A 45 3.17 -3.97 7.13
N LEU A 46 2.52 -3.10 6.39
CA LEU A 46 3.23 -2.09 5.60
C LEU A 46 3.87 -1.02 6.49
N VAL A 47 3.22 -0.66 7.58
CA VAL A 47 3.78 0.28 8.54
C VAL A 47 4.97 -0.35 9.25
N LYS A 48 4.85 -1.61 9.65
CA LYS A 48 5.95 -2.32 10.29
C LYS A 48 7.16 -2.45 9.38
N SER A 49 6.91 -2.66 8.08
CA SER A 49 7.97 -2.76 7.08
C SER A 49 8.50 -1.39 6.64
N GLU A 50 7.93 -0.32 7.18
CA GLU A 50 8.32 1.04 6.86
C GLU A 50 8.05 1.44 5.40
N LEU A 51 7.10 0.78 4.76
CA LEU A 51 6.64 1.16 3.42
C LEU A 51 5.57 2.22 3.49
N LEU A 52 4.82 2.26 4.59
CA LEU A 52 3.86 3.31 4.90
C LEU A 52 4.22 3.94 6.23
N GLU A 53 3.95 5.23 6.35
CA GLU A 53 4.00 5.89 7.64
C GLU A 53 2.61 6.38 8.00
N VAL A 54 2.32 6.44 9.28
CA VAL A 54 1.02 6.88 9.77
C VAL A 54 1.18 8.22 10.46
N SER A 55 0.25 9.11 10.20
CA SER A 55 0.22 10.45 10.80
C SER A 55 -1.12 10.62 11.51
N ASN A 56 -1.07 11.15 12.72
CA ASN A 56 -2.27 11.38 13.52
C ASN A 56 -2.44 12.87 13.85
N HIS A 57 -2.05 13.73 12.92
CA HIS A 57 -2.17 15.17 13.13
C HIS A 57 -3.62 15.64 13.20
N THR A 58 -4.54 14.85 12.67
CA THR A 58 -5.96 15.12 12.74
C THR A 58 -6.64 14.03 13.53
N LYS A 59 -7.95 14.11 13.65
CA LYS A 59 -8.74 13.08 14.35
C LYS A 59 -8.67 11.73 13.68
N ARG A 60 -8.32 11.69 12.39
CA ARG A 60 -8.24 10.46 11.62
C ARG A 60 -6.82 10.20 11.21
N ALA A 61 -6.42 8.94 11.27
CA ALA A 61 -5.10 8.54 10.83
C ALA A 61 -4.98 8.72 9.31
N GLN A 62 -3.84 9.20 8.89
CA GLN A 62 -3.49 9.31 7.48
C GLN A 62 -2.29 8.42 7.22
N TYR A 63 -2.29 7.77 6.08
CA TYR A 63 -1.21 6.86 5.68
C TYR A 63 -0.52 7.43 4.46
N LYS A 64 0.80 7.46 4.51
CA LYS A 64 1.58 8.03 3.43
C LYS A 64 2.73 7.11 3.08
N THR A 65 2.98 6.93 1.79
CA THR A 65 4.07 6.11 1.31
C THR A 65 5.41 6.75 1.67
N THR A 66 6.30 5.97 2.25
CA THR A 66 7.64 6.43 2.63
C THR A 66 8.58 6.42 1.43
N ASP A 67 9.81 6.91 1.62
CA ASP A 67 10.83 6.80 0.58
C ASP A 67 11.11 5.33 0.25
N LYS A 68 11.13 4.48 1.26
CA LYS A 68 11.28 3.05 1.05
C LYS A 68 10.12 2.49 0.23
N GLY A 69 8.89 2.98 0.51
CA GLY A 69 7.72 2.58 -0.28
C GLY A 69 7.82 3.01 -1.72
N ARG A 70 8.37 4.19 -1.98
CA ARG A 70 8.58 4.64 -3.36
C ARG A 70 9.62 3.78 -4.07
N SER A 71 10.65 3.36 -3.36
CA SER A 71 11.64 2.43 -3.93
C SER A 71 10.98 1.10 -4.29
N PHE A 72 10.06 0.63 -3.43
CA PHE A 72 9.29 -0.57 -3.73
C PHE A 72 8.53 -0.41 -5.05
N LEU A 73 7.87 0.74 -5.23
CA LEU A 73 7.11 0.99 -6.44
C LEU A 73 8.00 1.01 -7.69
N ASP A 74 9.16 1.61 -7.59
CA ASP A 74 10.11 1.65 -8.72
C ASP A 74 10.59 0.26 -9.09
N ILE A 75 10.91 -0.54 -8.08
CA ILE A 75 11.37 -1.92 -8.31
C ILE A 75 10.24 -2.76 -8.89
N PHE A 76 9.04 -2.61 -8.37
CA PHE A 76 7.89 -3.36 -8.87
C PHE A 76 7.60 -3.01 -10.32
N ASP A 77 7.64 -1.73 -10.67
CA ASP A 77 7.47 -1.28 -12.05
C ASP A 77 8.51 -1.90 -12.98
N ALA A 78 9.76 -1.93 -12.53
CA ALA A 78 10.82 -2.52 -13.32
C ALA A 78 10.58 -4.01 -13.55
N LEU A 79 10.13 -4.72 -12.52
CA LEU A 79 9.81 -6.14 -12.65
C LEU A 79 8.67 -6.37 -13.64
N VAL A 80 7.63 -5.54 -13.58
CA VAL A 80 6.50 -5.68 -14.49
C VAL A 80 6.96 -5.48 -15.94
N ARG A 81 7.82 -4.48 -16.17
CA ARG A 81 8.33 -4.23 -17.52
C ARG A 81 9.15 -5.40 -18.07
N LEU A 82 9.86 -6.11 -17.19
CA LEU A 82 10.61 -7.27 -17.61
C LEU A 82 9.71 -8.42 -18.04
N LEU A 83 8.49 -8.44 -17.54
CA LEU A 83 7.53 -9.50 -17.87
C LEU A 83 6.72 -9.19 -19.12
N ASP A 84 6.67 -7.96 -19.55
CA ASP A 84 5.89 -7.54 -20.73
C ASP A 84 6.66 -7.72 -22.04
#